data_4e79d6d346d77f32f7112c49da645c1f
#
_entry.id   4e79d6d346d77f32f7112c49da645c1f
#
_cell.length_a   1.000
_cell.length_b   1.000
_cell.length_c   1.000
_cell.angle_alpha   90.00
_cell.angle_beta   90.00
_cell.angle_gamma   90.00
#
_symmetry.space_group_name_H-M   'P 1'
#
loop_
_entity.id
_entity.type
_entity.pdbx_description
1 polymer ?
#
loop_
_entity_poly.entity_id
_entity_poly.type
_entity_poly.pdbx_seq_one_letter_code
_entity_poly.pdbx_strand_id
1 'polypeptide(L)'
;MKTRLFDILHFSIETKHGNPIHNIRIFEYSANGMLSPTTQRVLQLQAGICKVLSNPKRLQILHELRSGEMTVNELARSTAMRQANVSQHLALMRLRKMVTERRVGNTVFYRISDRRINNACDIMQAVLLDQANADSKLVRMVTVTSR
;
A
#
# COMPACT_ATOMS: atom_id res chain seq x y z
N MET A 1 0.26 -21.50 40.77
CA MET A 1 1.00 -20.38 40.18
C MET A 1 0.71 -20.36 38.68
N LYS A 2 -0.23 -19.52 38.23
CA LYS A 2 -0.57 -19.32 36.79
C LYS A 2 -0.01 -17.96 36.40
N THR A 3 1.18 -17.98 35.82
CA THR A 3 1.87 -16.78 35.36
C THR A 3 1.24 -16.34 34.03
N ARG A 4 0.82 -15.10 34.02
CA ARG A 4 0.14 -14.39 32.91
C ARG A 4 1.01 -14.35 31.66
N LEU A 5 0.49 -14.91 30.58
CA LEU A 5 1.05 -14.79 29.24
C LEU A 5 0.41 -13.61 28.47
N PHE A 6 -0.03 -12.57 29.20
CA PHE A 6 -0.87 -11.51 28.65
C PHE A 6 -0.15 -10.16 28.39
N ASP A 7 1.18 -10.09 28.61
CA ASP A 7 1.88 -8.79 28.63
C ASP A 7 2.93 -8.58 27.51
N ILE A 8 2.90 -9.36 26.46
CA ILE A 8 3.90 -9.17 25.38
C ILE A 8 3.17 -8.92 24.05
N LEU A 9 2.57 -7.78 23.85
CA LEU A 9 2.31 -7.16 22.55
C LEU A 9 1.55 -5.83 22.70
N HIS A 10 2.03 -4.96 23.60
CA HIS A 10 1.75 -3.53 23.50
C HIS A 10 2.80 -2.88 22.62
N PHE A 11 2.70 -3.06 21.33
CA PHE A 11 3.43 -2.21 20.40
C PHE A 11 2.59 -0.94 20.17
N SER A 12 2.74 0.02 21.06
CA SER A 12 2.25 1.37 20.85
C SER A 12 3.10 2.03 19.78
N ILE A 13 2.59 2.10 18.55
CA ILE A 13 3.15 3.03 17.56
C ILE A 13 2.65 4.42 17.97
N GLU A 14 3.44 5.13 18.75
CA GLU A 14 3.28 6.57 18.94
C GLU A 14 3.61 7.30 17.64
N THR A 15 2.61 7.57 16.82
CA THR A 15 2.75 8.51 15.72
C THR A 15 2.53 9.92 16.25
N LYS A 16 3.58 10.75 16.22
CA LYS A 16 3.59 12.18 16.61
C LYS A 16 2.67 13.08 15.78
N HIS A 17 1.81 12.54 14.93
CA HIS A 17 0.86 13.31 14.12
C HIS A 17 -0.50 12.63 14.23
N GLY A 18 -1.44 13.35 14.84
CA GLY A 18 -2.80 12.94 15.19
C GLY A 18 -3.64 12.28 14.09
N ASN A 19 -3.38 11.03 13.82
CA ASN A 19 -4.15 10.21 12.89
C ASN A 19 -4.99 9.21 13.70
N PRO A 20 -6.33 9.17 13.53
CA PRO A 20 -7.24 8.38 14.36
C PRO A 20 -7.21 6.87 14.04
N ILE A 21 -6.01 6.28 13.83
CA ILE A 21 -5.88 4.82 13.79
C ILE A 21 -5.68 4.25 15.20
N HIS A 22 -5.90 5.09 16.23
CA HIS A 22 -5.87 4.64 17.62
C HIS A 22 -7.03 3.70 17.89
N ASN A 23 -6.72 2.45 18.25
CA ASN A 23 -7.60 1.38 18.72
C ASN A 23 -8.29 0.49 17.67
N ILE A 24 -7.73 0.24 16.51
CA ILE A 24 -8.14 -0.96 15.80
C ILE A 24 -7.41 -2.13 16.47
N ARG A 25 -8.07 -2.80 17.43
CA ARG A 25 -7.68 -4.16 17.86
C ARG A 25 -7.91 -5.09 16.68
N ILE A 26 -6.95 -5.15 15.75
CA ILE A 26 -7.05 -5.97 14.54
C ILE A 26 -6.93 -7.46 14.91
N PHE A 27 -6.31 -7.76 16.06
CA PHE A 27 -6.06 -9.13 16.47
C PHE A 27 -6.96 -9.50 17.64
N GLU A 28 -8.06 -10.18 17.33
CA GLU A 28 -8.91 -10.83 18.32
C GLU A 28 -8.61 -12.33 18.30
N TYR A 29 -8.43 -12.89 19.49
CA TYR A 29 -8.23 -14.31 19.69
C TYR A 29 -9.50 -14.92 20.28
N SER A 30 -9.87 -16.10 19.78
CA SER A 30 -10.94 -16.92 20.36
C SER A 30 -10.47 -17.50 21.71
N ALA A 31 -11.41 -18.02 22.48
CA ALA A 31 -11.16 -18.59 23.82
C ALA A 31 -10.10 -19.72 23.83
N ASN A 32 -9.84 -20.35 22.70
CA ASN A 32 -8.81 -21.39 22.53
C ASN A 32 -7.44 -20.85 22.08
N GLY A 33 -7.23 -19.52 22.07
CA GLY A 33 -5.97 -18.88 21.66
C GLY A 33 -5.73 -18.81 20.14
N MET A 34 -6.70 -19.19 19.30
CA MET A 34 -6.62 -19.03 17.86
C MET A 34 -7.13 -17.67 17.41
N LEU A 35 -6.63 -17.15 16.29
CA LEU A 35 -7.15 -15.93 15.68
C LEU A 35 -8.66 -16.08 15.36
N SER A 36 -9.44 -15.05 15.70
CA SER A 36 -10.85 -15.05 15.36
C SER A 36 -11.08 -15.12 13.84
N PRO A 37 -12.19 -15.67 13.36
CA PRO A 37 -12.53 -15.71 11.93
C PRO A 37 -12.48 -14.31 11.28
N THR A 38 -12.92 -13.29 12.01
CA THR A 38 -12.87 -11.89 11.56
C THR A 38 -11.43 -11.44 11.34
N THR A 39 -10.55 -11.69 12.30
CA THR A 39 -9.11 -11.36 12.19
C THR A 39 -8.46 -12.09 11.03
N GLN A 40 -8.74 -13.40 10.87
CA GLN A 40 -8.24 -14.18 9.73
C GLN A 40 -8.69 -13.57 8.39
N ARG A 41 -9.95 -13.14 8.30
CA ARG A 41 -10.49 -12.50 7.09
C ARG A 41 -9.79 -11.18 6.78
N VAL A 42 -9.55 -10.34 7.78
CA VAL A 42 -8.80 -9.07 7.63
C VAL A 42 -7.39 -9.35 7.11
N LEU A 43 -6.68 -10.32 7.66
CA LEU A 43 -5.34 -10.69 7.19
C LEU A 43 -5.34 -11.17 5.74
N GLN A 44 -6.33 -11.97 5.34
CA GLN A 44 -6.48 -12.39 3.93
C GLN A 44 -6.68 -11.21 2.99
N LEU A 45 -7.52 -10.24 3.37
CA LEU A 45 -7.75 -9.02 2.59
C LEU A 45 -6.48 -8.18 2.49
N GLN A 46 -5.77 -8.00 3.60
CA GLN A 46 -4.50 -7.29 3.65
C GLN A 46 -3.44 -7.96 2.76
N ALA A 47 -3.29 -9.29 2.87
CA ALA A 47 -2.40 -10.05 2.01
C ALA A 47 -2.75 -9.89 0.52
N GLY A 48 -4.04 -9.79 0.19
CA GLY A 48 -4.50 -9.50 -1.16
C GLY A 48 -4.04 -8.13 -1.67
N ILE A 49 -4.03 -7.11 -0.82
CA ILE A 49 -3.51 -5.77 -1.15
C ILE A 49 -1.98 -5.84 -1.32
N CYS A 50 -1.27 -6.45 -0.37
CA CYS A 50 0.19 -6.62 -0.44
C CYS A 50 0.60 -7.34 -1.74
N LYS A 51 -0.14 -8.36 -2.17
CA LYS A 51 0.10 -9.05 -3.45
C LYS A 51 -0.05 -8.13 -4.67
N VAL A 52 -0.95 -7.15 -4.62
CA VAL A 52 -1.04 -6.12 -5.67
C VAL A 52 0.18 -5.21 -5.61
N LEU A 53 0.61 -4.78 -4.44
CA LEU A 53 1.74 -3.88 -4.24
C LEU A 53 3.11 -4.55 -4.53
N SER A 54 3.19 -5.88 -4.59
CA SER A 54 4.44 -6.62 -4.85
C SER A 54 4.97 -6.52 -6.29
N ASN A 55 4.39 -5.66 -7.13
CA ASN A 55 4.83 -5.48 -8.51
C ASN A 55 5.26 -4.03 -8.76
N PRO A 56 6.52 -3.79 -9.19
CA PRO A 56 7.06 -2.44 -9.35
C PRO A 56 6.28 -1.59 -10.37
N LYS A 57 5.71 -2.19 -11.41
CA LYS A 57 4.91 -1.45 -12.41
C LYS A 57 3.59 -0.94 -11.81
N ARG A 58 2.98 -1.67 -10.89
CA ARG A 58 1.79 -1.20 -10.16
C ARG A 58 2.14 -0.10 -9.16
N LEU A 59 3.28 -0.20 -8.47
CA LEU A 59 3.77 0.89 -7.63
C LEU A 59 4.04 2.15 -8.43
N GLN A 60 4.60 2.02 -9.64
CA GLN A 60 4.82 3.15 -10.54
C GLN A 60 3.48 3.82 -10.94
N ILE A 61 2.46 3.04 -11.31
CA ILE A 61 1.11 3.57 -11.61
C ILE A 61 0.54 4.31 -10.40
N LEU A 62 0.64 3.76 -9.18
CA LEU A 62 0.18 4.44 -7.97
C LEU A 62 0.92 5.76 -7.75
N HIS A 63 2.22 5.79 -8.02
CA HIS A 63 3.01 7.01 -7.91
C HIS A 63 2.52 8.09 -8.87
N GLU A 64 2.29 7.77 -10.14
CA GLU A 64 1.74 8.70 -11.13
C GLU A 64 0.37 9.27 -10.71
N LEU A 65 -0.50 8.40 -10.20
CA LEU A 65 -1.85 8.78 -9.75
C LEU A 65 -1.87 9.66 -8.48
N ARG A 66 -0.72 9.94 -7.84
CA ARG A 66 -0.63 10.87 -6.70
C ARG A 66 -1.02 12.28 -7.06
N SER A 67 -0.67 12.71 -8.27
CA SER A 67 -0.91 14.05 -8.77
C SER A 67 -2.37 14.31 -9.17
N GLY A 68 -3.17 13.25 -9.31
CA GLY A 68 -4.57 13.38 -9.71
C GLY A 68 -5.09 12.23 -10.55
N GLU A 69 -6.22 12.47 -11.20
CA GLU A 69 -6.81 11.48 -12.11
C GLU A 69 -6.05 11.45 -13.44
N MET A 70 -5.84 10.24 -13.97
CA MET A 70 -5.20 10.02 -15.26
C MET A 70 -5.95 8.97 -16.08
N THR A 71 -5.89 9.11 -17.39
CA THR A 71 -6.36 8.10 -18.35
C THR A 71 -5.33 7.00 -18.56
N VAL A 72 -5.75 5.86 -19.15
CA VAL A 72 -4.82 4.78 -19.54
C VAL A 72 -3.71 5.29 -20.45
N ASN A 73 -4.05 6.21 -21.38
CA ASN A 73 -3.07 6.74 -22.35
C ASN A 73 -2.02 7.62 -21.69
N GLU A 74 -2.41 8.44 -20.73
CA GLU A 74 -1.49 9.27 -19.93
C GLU A 74 -0.59 8.38 -19.08
N LEU A 75 -1.15 7.40 -18.37
CA LEU A 75 -0.39 6.44 -17.58
C LEU A 75 0.58 5.62 -18.45
N ALA A 76 0.16 5.21 -19.65
CA ALA A 76 1.03 4.48 -20.57
C ALA A 76 2.24 5.31 -20.99
N ARG A 77 2.04 6.61 -21.25
CA ARG A 77 3.12 7.54 -21.60
C ARG A 77 4.05 7.80 -20.41
N SER A 78 3.50 8.15 -19.24
CA SER A 78 4.31 8.50 -18.06
C SER A 78 5.12 7.32 -17.51
N THR A 79 4.58 6.10 -17.62
CA THR A 79 5.24 4.88 -17.13
C THR A 79 6.06 4.14 -18.18
N ALA A 80 6.08 4.62 -19.43
CA ALA A 80 6.68 3.94 -20.59
C ALA A 80 6.19 2.49 -20.76
N MET A 81 4.92 2.23 -20.47
CA MET A 81 4.28 0.92 -20.62
C MET A 81 3.30 0.91 -21.80
N ARG A 82 3.06 -0.28 -22.37
CA ARG A 82 1.99 -0.46 -23.36
C ARG A 82 0.62 -0.30 -22.68
N GLN A 83 -0.34 0.34 -23.36
CA GLN A 83 -1.70 0.57 -22.86
C GLN A 83 -2.38 -0.72 -22.35
N ALA A 84 -2.20 -1.82 -23.07
CA ALA A 84 -2.75 -3.12 -22.67
C ALA A 84 -2.23 -3.57 -21.29
N ASN A 85 -0.95 -3.37 -21.00
CA ASN A 85 -0.34 -3.71 -19.71
C ASN A 85 -0.88 -2.79 -18.60
N VAL A 86 -0.97 -1.48 -18.86
CA VAL A 86 -1.55 -0.52 -17.92
C VAL A 86 -2.99 -0.91 -17.58
N SER A 87 -3.80 -1.23 -18.60
CA SER A 87 -5.19 -1.66 -18.43
C SER A 87 -5.30 -2.92 -17.56
N GLN A 88 -4.43 -3.91 -17.76
CA GLN A 88 -4.39 -5.13 -16.94
C GLN A 88 -4.00 -4.82 -15.48
N HIS A 89 -3.02 -3.94 -15.26
CA HIS A 89 -2.64 -3.51 -13.92
C HIS A 89 -3.78 -2.76 -13.22
N LEU A 90 -4.42 -1.82 -13.92
CA LEU A 90 -5.55 -1.07 -13.38
C LEU A 90 -6.75 -1.97 -13.06
N ALA A 91 -7.06 -2.95 -13.91
CA ALA A 91 -8.13 -3.92 -13.65
C ALA A 91 -7.89 -4.70 -12.34
N LEU A 92 -6.67 -5.18 -12.10
CA LEU A 92 -6.32 -5.88 -10.88
C LEU A 92 -6.37 -4.95 -9.65
N MET A 93 -5.88 -3.72 -9.77
CA MET A 93 -5.90 -2.73 -8.70
C MET A 93 -7.34 -2.30 -8.36
N ARG A 94 -8.22 -2.18 -9.36
CA ARG A 94 -9.64 -1.90 -9.18
C ARG A 94 -10.36 -3.05 -8.48
N LEU A 95 -10.08 -4.30 -8.86
CA LEU A 95 -10.63 -5.49 -8.19
C LEU A 95 -10.31 -5.48 -6.68
N ARG A 96 -9.18 -4.95 -6.27
CA ARG A 96 -8.76 -4.79 -4.87
C ARG A 96 -9.12 -3.44 -4.28
N LYS A 97 -9.95 -2.65 -4.97
CA LYS A 97 -10.42 -1.33 -4.53
C LYS A 97 -9.29 -0.35 -4.20
N MET A 98 -8.14 -0.49 -4.83
CA MET A 98 -7.00 0.42 -4.68
C MET A 98 -7.10 1.64 -5.59
N VAL A 99 -7.75 1.49 -6.73
CA VAL A 99 -8.08 2.56 -7.65
C VAL A 99 -9.56 2.54 -7.95
N THR A 100 -10.10 3.71 -8.26
CA THR A 100 -11.46 3.91 -8.77
C THR A 100 -11.39 4.50 -10.18
N GLU A 101 -12.47 4.35 -10.93
CA GLU A 101 -12.63 4.94 -12.26
C GLU A 101 -13.80 5.90 -12.28
N ARG A 102 -13.68 6.92 -13.12
CA ARG A 102 -14.75 7.88 -13.45
C ARG A 102 -14.81 8.03 -14.96
N ARG A 103 -15.99 7.91 -15.52
CA ARG A 103 -16.22 8.06 -16.96
C ARG A 103 -16.75 9.46 -17.28
N VAL A 104 -16.16 10.09 -18.29
CA VAL A 104 -16.62 11.34 -18.87
C VAL A 104 -16.71 11.18 -20.39
N GLY A 105 -17.90 11.08 -20.91
CA GLY A 105 -18.12 10.73 -22.32
C GLY A 105 -17.49 9.36 -22.65
N ASN A 106 -16.59 9.36 -23.61
CA ASN A 106 -15.84 8.15 -24.02
C ASN A 106 -14.52 7.97 -23.30
N THR A 107 -14.17 8.86 -22.36
CA THR A 107 -12.89 8.84 -21.66
C THR A 107 -13.08 8.29 -20.24
N VAL A 108 -12.19 7.40 -19.83
CA VAL A 108 -12.15 6.83 -18.48
C VAL A 108 -10.91 7.36 -17.75
N PHE A 109 -11.15 7.99 -16.61
CA PHE A 109 -10.13 8.50 -15.70
C PHE A 109 -10.01 7.57 -14.51
N TYR A 110 -8.79 7.31 -14.07
CA TYR A 110 -8.46 6.50 -12.91
C TYR A 110 -7.85 7.38 -11.83
N ARG A 111 -8.18 7.09 -10.58
CA ARG A 111 -7.58 7.73 -9.39
C ARG A 111 -7.39 6.74 -8.27
N ILE A 112 -6.53 7.07 -7.34
CA ILE A 112 -6.38 6.30 -6.09
C ILE A 112 -7.68 6.40 -5.30
N SER A 113 -8.14 5.26 -4.76
CA SER A 113 -9.41 5.19 -4.03
C SER A 113 -9.35 5.87 -2.66
N ASP A 114 -8.19 5.82 -2.01
CA ASP A 114 -7.95 6.36 -0.67
C ASP A 114 -6.48 6.82 -0.54
N ARG A 115 -6.27 8.06 -0.10
CA ARG A 115 -4.92 8.63 0.09
C ARG A 115 -4.06 7.84 1.09
N ARG A 116 -4.68 7.10 2.01
CA ARG A 116 -3.97 6.24 2.96
C ARG A 116 -3.16 5.14 2.29
N ILE A 117 -3.53 4.74 1.07
CA ILE A 117 -2.73 3.79 0.25
C ILE A 117 -1.37 4.40 -0.06
N ASN A 118 -1.32 5.68 -0.45
CA ASN A 118 -0.05 6.38 -0.70
C ASN A 118 0.77 6.49 0.58
N ASN A 119 0.15 6.89 1.68
CA ASN A 119 0.84 7.01 2.97
C ASN A 119 1.47 5.67 3.40
N ALA A 120 0.78 4.57 3.19
CA ALA A 120 1.31 3.23 3.49
C ALA A 120 2.53 2.89 2.59
N CYS A 121 2.48 3.24 1.31
CA CYS A 121 3.62 3.08 0.40
C CYS A 121 4.80 3.96 0.83
N ASP A 122 4.54 5.20 1.25
CA ASP A 122 5.58 6.14 1.71
C ASP A 122 6.27 5.62 2.97
N ILE A 123 5.50 5.10 3.94
CA ILE A 123 6.06 4.50 5.16
C ILE A 123 6.94 3.30 4.82
N MET A 124 6.49 2.40 3.93
CA MET A 124 7.31 1.27 3.49
C MET A 124 8.59 1.74 2.79
N GLN A 125 8.49 2.77 1.95
CA GLN A 125 9.65 3.34 1.26
C GLN A 125 10.64 3.96 2.24
N ALA A 126 10.16 4.69 3.26
CA ALA A 126 11.00 5.26 4.30
C ALA A 126 11.78 4.16 5.06
N VAL A 127 11.10 3.07 5.46
CA VAL A 127 11.76 1.93 6.11
C VAL A 127 12.84 1.31 5.22
N LEU A 128 12.58 1.17 3.91
CA LEU A 128 13.57 0.64 2.97
C LEU A 128 14.77 1.57 2.81
N LEU A 129 14.54 2.90 2.80
CA LEU A 129 15.62 3.88 2.72
C LEU A 129 16.45 3.92 4.00
N ASP A 130 15.83 3.79 5.17
CA ASP A 130 16.55 3.71 6.46
C ASP A 130 17.41 2.44 6.53
N GLN A 131 16.89 1.30 6.07
CA GLN A 131 17.68 0.07 5.95
C GLN A 131 18.82 0.20 4.94
N ALA A 132 18.58 0.87 3.81
CA ALA A 132 19.59 1.11 2.79
C ALA A 132 20.65 2.13 3.20
N ASN A 133 20.34 3.07 4.10
CA ASN A 133 21.30 3.98 4.72
C ASN A 133 22.29 3.25 5.64
N ALA A 134 21.86 2.15 6.25
CA ALA A 134 22.76 1.24 6.95
C ALA A 134 23.69 0.48 5.98
N ASP A 135 23.25 0.27 4.74
CA ASP A 135 24.02 -0.34 3.64
C ASP A 135 24.36 0.73 2.58
N SER A 136 25.49 1.45 2.76
CA SER A 136 25.90 2.66 2.03
C SER A 136 25.92 2.56 0.48
N LYS A 137 25.65 1.41 -0.09
CA LYS A 137 25.67 1.12 -1.54
C LYS A 137 24.37 1.50 -2.25
N LEU A 138 23.22 1.39 -1.61
CA LEU A 138 21.91 1.71 -2.21
C LEU A 138 21.61 3.21 -2.21
N VAL A 139 22.09 3.95 -1.21
CA VAL A 139 21.91 5.41 -1.13
C VAL A 139 22.57 6.14 -2.29
N ARG A 140 23.74 5.68 -2.75
CA ARG A 140 24.41 6.24 -3.92
C ARG A 140 23.62 6.08 -5.22
N MET A 141 22.85 5.01 -5.37
CA MET A 141 22.04 4.78 -6.58
C MET A 141 20.81 5.69 -6.67
N VAL A 142 20.17 5.99 -5.53
CA VAL A 142 18.94 6.81 -5.51
C VAL A 142 19.26 8.30 -5.61
N THR A 143 20.36 8.76 -5.04
CA THR A 143 20.74 10.19 -5.07
C THR A 143 21.33 10.65 -6.41
N VAL A 144 21.81 9.74 -7.25
CA VAL A 144 22.38 10.09 -8.57
C VAL A 144 21.30 10.29 -9.65
N THR A 145 20.08 9.78 -9.45
CA THR A 145 18.98 9.83 -10.44
C THR A 145 18.06 11.06 -10.26
N SER A 146 18.29 11.92 -9.27
CA SER A 146 17.48 13.13 -8.99
C SER A 146 18.16 14.44 -9.45
N ARG A 147 18.88 14.39 -10.57
CA ARG A 147 19.34 15.59 -11.30
C ARG A 147 18.83 15.59 -12.72
#